data_65d4cf10a350c8aa2c1ed52c32f09c1d
#
_entry.id   65d4cf10a350c8aa2c1ed52c32f09c1d
#
_cell.length_a   1.000
_cell.length_b   1.000
_cell.length_c   1.000
_cell.angle_alpha   90.00
_cell.angle_beta   90.00
_cell.angle_gamma   90.00
#
_symmetry.space_group_name_H-M   'P 1'
#
loop_
_entity.id
_entity.type
_entity.pdbx_description
1 polymer ?
#
loop_
_entity_poly.entity_id
_entity_poly.type
_entity_poly.pdbx_seq_one_letter_code
_entity_poly.pdbx_strand_id
1 'polypeptide(L)'
;MCIRDSINEGGFSKMRYSISNTAEYGDYRTGKRLITEETRKEMKKVLTEIQDGTFASEFLTEMSPKGGRKVHFLAKRRMEAELPIEKVGAELRSMMSWLKK
;
A
#
# COMPACT_ATOMS: atom_id res chain seq x y z
N MET A 1 -4.90 15.48 -12.86
CA MET A 1 -6.13 15.08 -12.14
C MET A 1 -5.78 14.13 -11.02
N CYS A 2 -6.37 14.30 -9.85
CA CYS A 2 -6.20 13.39 -8.72
C CYS A 2 -7.32 12.34 -8.72
N ILE A 3 -6.98 11.06 -8.89
CA ILE A 3 -7.94 9.95 -8.87
C ILE A 3 -8.69 9.91 -7.54
N ARG A 4 -7.98 10.07 -6.43
CA ARG A 4 -8.57 10.12 -5.09
C ARG A 4 -9.64 11.19 -4.96
N ASP A 5 -9.35 12.40 -5.41
CA ASP A 5 -10.27 13.53 -5.28
C ASP A 5 -11.51 13.33 -6.15
N SER A 6 -11.35 12.82 -7.37
CA SER A 6 -12.46 12.49 -8.26
C SER A 6 -13.39 11.43 -7.67
N ILE A 7 -12.82 10.39 -7.03
CA ILE A 7 -13.63 9.35 -6.35
C ILE A 7 -14.37 9.95 -5.15
N ASN A 8 -13.72 10.80 -4.37
CA ASN A 8 -14.33 11.44 -3.20
C ASN A 8 -15.50 12.38 -3.59
N GLU A 9 -15.34 13.13 -4.67
CA GLU A 9 -16.34 14.09 -5.13
C GLU A 9 -17.55 13.48 -5.84
N GLY A 10 -17.38 12.38 -6.56
CA GLY A 10 -18.46 11.84 -7.41
C GLY A 10 -18.38 10.33 -7.66
N GLY A 11 -17.63 9.61 -6.83
CA GLY A 11 -17.50 8.16 -6.91
C GLY A 11 -16.71 7.68 -8.14
N PHE A 12 -16.74 6.38 -8.36
CA PHE A 12 -16.04 5.76 -9.49
C PHE A 12 -16.55 6.24 -10.85
N SER A 13 -17.83 6.57 -10.97
CA SER A 13 -18.39 7.08 -12.24
C SER A 13 -17.73 8.39 -12.66
N LYS A 14 -17.58 9.34 -11.74
CA LYS A 14 -16.90 10.61 -12.02
C LYS A 14 -15.42 10.39 -12.33
N MET A 15 -14.76 9.53 -11.58
CA MET A 15 -13.35 9.20 -11.83
C MET A 15 -13.18 8.63 -13.23
N ARG A 16 -13.99 7.63 -13.63
CA ARG A 16 -13.93 7.01 -14.95
C ARG A 16 -14.25 7.99 -16.09
N TYR A 17 -15.24 8.85 -15.91
CA TYR A 17 -15.55 9.91 -16.88
C TYR A 17 -14.36 10.85 -17.11
N SER A 18 -13.55 11.06 -16.09
CA SER A 18 -12.45 12.04 -16.11
C SER A 18 -11.12 11.48 -16.60
N ILE A 19 -11.02 10.18 -16.85
CA ILE A 19 -9.81 9.52 -17.38
C ILE A 19 -9.94 9.21 -18.88
N SER A 20 -8.86 8.80 -19.54
CA SER A 20 -8.91 8.42 -20.95
C SER A 20 -9.68 7.11 -21.16
N ASN A 21 -10.23 6.93 -22.36
CA ASN A 21 -10.91 5.69 -22.73
C ASN A 21 -10.02 4.46 -22.58
N THR A 22 -8.73 4.60 -22.87
CA THR A 22 -7.74 3.52 -22.70
C THR A 22 -7.59 3.14 -21.24
N ALA A 23 -7.50 4.11 -20.33
CA ALA A 23 -7.39 3.88 -18.89
C ALA A 23 -8.68 3.24 -18.34
N GLU A 24 -9.85 3.72 -18.75
CA GLU A 24 -11.14 3.16 -18.36
C GLU A 24 -11.31 1.71 -18.85
N TYR A 25 -10.96 1.44 -20.10
CA TYR A 25 -10.95 0.07 -20.63
C TYR A 25 -10.00 -0.85 -19.87
N GLY A 26 -8.81 -0.35 -19.53
CA GLY A 26 -7.83 -1.07 -18.72
C GLY A 26 -8.37 -1.42 -17.33
N ASP A 27 -9.07 -0.51 -16.68
CA ASP A 27 -9.73 -0.75 -15.38
C ASP A 27 -10.73 -1.91 -15.48
N TYR A 28 -11.63 -1.88 -16.46
CA TYR A 28 -12.64 -2.94 -16.64
C TYR A 28 -12.02 -4.30 -16.97
N ARG A 29 -10.99 -4.31 -17.80
CA ARG A 29 -10.33 -5.55 -18.25
C ARG A 29 -9.43 -6.15 -17.18
N THR A 30 -8.68 -5.33 -16.47
CA THR A 30 -7.57 -5.77 -15.62
C THR A 30 -7.95 -5.82 -14.14
N GLY A 31 -8.83 -4.94 -13.69
CA GLY A 31 -9.22 -4.84 -12.29
C GLY A 31 -9.67 -6.17 -11.69
N LYS A 32 -10.60 -6.86 -12.37
CA LYS A 32 -11.13 -8.16 -11.92
C LYS A 32 -10.12 -9.31 -11.97
N ARG A 33 -9.04 -9.16 -12.73
CA ARG A 33 -7.96 -10.16 -12.81
C ARG A 33 -7.01 -10.05 -11.63
N LEU A 34 -6.87 -8.86 -11.06
CA LEU A 34 -5.98 -8.58 -9.93
C LEU A 34 -6.74 -8.60 -8.60
N ILE A 35 -7.90 -7.98 -8.56
CA ILE A 35 -8.77 -7.95 -7.37
C ILE A 35 -9.84 -9.03 -7.52
N THR A 36 -9.53 -10.21 -7.02
CA THR A 36 -10.34 -11.42 -7.13
C THR A 36 -11.10 -11.72 -5.83
N GLU A 37 -11.95 -12.75 -5.84
CA GLU A 37 -12.59 -13.25 -4.61
C GLU A 37 -11.57 -13.76 -3.57
N GLU A 38 -10.43 -14.30 -4.02
CA GLU A 38 -9.35 -14.69 -3.10
C GLU A 38 -8.77 -13.47 -2.39
N THR A 39 -8.58 -12.35 -3.09
CA THR A 39 -8.16 -11.07 -2.49
C THR A 39 -9.15 -10.61 -1.42
N ARG A 40 -10.45 -10.70 -1.69
CA ARG A 40 -11.52 -10.35 -0.74
C ARG A 40 -11.48 -11.25 0.49
N LYS A 41 -11.33 -12.55 0.31
CA LYS A 41 -11.22 -13.52 1.42
C LYS A 41 -10.00 -13.22 2.29
N GLU A 42 -8.87 -12.93 1.68
CA GLU A 42 -7.64 -12.60 2.42
C GLU A 42 -7.80 -11.30 3.22
N MET A 43 -8.41 -10.25 2.64
CA MET A 43 -8.74 -9.03 3.38
C MET A 43 -9.62 -9.30 4.60
N LYS A 44 -10.62 -10.17 4.45
CA LYS A 44 -11.50 -10.56 5.55
C LYS A 44 -10.75 -11.34 6.62
N LYS A 45 -9.83 -12.21 6.22
CA LYS A 45 -8.97 -12.96 7.14
C LYS A 45 -8.06 -12.02 7.93
N VAL A 46 -7.40 -11.08 7.26
CA VAL A 46 -6.58 -10.04 7.92
C VAL A 46 -7.39 -9.25 8.96
N LEU A 47 -8.61 -8.86 8.62
CA LEU A 47 -9.50 -8.19 9.56
C LEU A 47 -9.80 -9.08 10.79
N THR A 48 -10.06 -10.37 10.58
CA THR A 48 -10.29 -11.33 11.67
C THR A 48 -9.06 -11.46 12.58
N GLU A 49 -7.88 -11.56 12.01
CA GLU A 49 -6.61 -11.63 12.76
C GLU A 49 -6.34 -10.36 13.60
N ILE A 50 -6.84 -9.21 13.17
CA ILE A 50 -6.81 -7.98 13.97
C ILE A 50 -7.83 -8.06 15.11
N GLN A 51 -9.04 -8.47 14.82
CA GLN A 51 -10.14 -8.52 15.78
C GLN A 51 -9.96 -9.58 16.87
N ASP A 52 -9.38 -10.72 16.56
CA ASP A 52 -9.14 -11.83 17.51
C ASP A 52 -7.85 -11.67 18.33
N GLY A 53 -7.06 -10.64 18.06
CA GLY A 53 -5.82 -10.36 18.78
C GLY A 53 -4.58 -11.05 18.25
N THR A 54 -4.66 -11.82 17.16
CA THR A 54 -3.50 -12.51 16.55
C THR A 54 -2.42 -11.50 16.17
N PHE A 55 -2.78 -10.45 15.43
CA PHE A 55 -1.84 -9.41 15.04
C PHE A 55 -1.20 -8.71 16.26
N ALA A 56 -2.00 -8.38 17.26
CA ALA A 56 -1.50 -7.72 18.48
C ALA A 56 -0.52 -8.62 19.24
N SER A 57 -0.80 -9.91 19.34
CA SER A 57 0.07 -10.90 19.98
C SER A 57 1.42 -11.03 19.27
N GLU A 58 1.41 -11.15 17.94
CA GLU A 58 2.63 -11.21 17.13
C GLU A 58 3.46 -9.95 17.28
N PHE A 59 2.83 -8.78 17.17
CA PHE A 59 3.50 -7.49 17.32
C PHE A 59 4.15 -7.32 18.70
N LEU A 60 3.42 -7.61 19.77
CA LEU A 60 3.94 -7.49 21.13
C LEU A 60 5.09 -8.47 21.38
N THR A 61 5.01 -9.67 20.86
CA THR A 61 6.06 -10.67 20.93
C THR A 61 7.34 -10.19 20.22
N GLU A 62 7.21 -9.70 18.99
CA GLU A 62 8.34 -9.17 18.20
C GLU A 62 8.99 -7.96 18.89
N MET A 63 8.17 -7.06 19.45
CA MET A 63 8.67 -5.85 20.10
C MET A 63 9.23 -6.07 21.52
N SER A 64 8.93 -7.20 22.14
CA SER A 64 9.33 -7.51 23.51
C SER A 64 10.86 -7.59 23.69
N PRO A 65 11.43 -6.94 24.71
CA PRO A 65 12.86 -7.08 25.03
C PRO A 65 13.31 -8.49 25.37
N LYS A 66 12.39 -9.33 25.85
CA LYS A 66 12.64 -10.75 26.20
C LYS A 66 12.27 -11.71 25.06
N GLY A 67 11.49 -11.25 24.06
CA GLY A 67 11.09 -12.04 22.91
C GLY A 67 11.90 -11.72 21.66
N GLY A 68 11.22 -11.22 20.64
CA GLY A 68 11.81 -10.93 19.32
C GLY A 68 12.85 -9.81 19.27
N ARG A 69 12.89 -8.92 20.26
CA ARG A 69 13.83 -7.79 20.35
C ARG A 69 13.86 -6.91 19.10
N LYS A 70 12.77 -6.86 18.37
CA LYS A 70 12.62 -6.12 17.10
C LYS A 70 13.55 -6.63 15.98
N VAL A 71 14.07 -7.85 16.07
CA VAL A 71 15.07 -8.35 15.10
C VAL A 71 14.51 -8.40 13.70
N HIS A 72 13.35 -9.02 13.49
CA HIS A 72 12.71 -9.11 12.18
C HIS A 72 12.21 -7.75 11.69
N PHE A 73 11.61 -6.97 12.57
CA PHE A 73 11.15 -5.62 12.27
C PHE A 73 12.28 -4.71 11.77
N LEU A 74 13.42 -4.69 12.44
CA LEU A 74 14.56 -3.88 12.04
C LEU A 74 15.25 -4.42 10.77
N ALA A 75 15.29 -5.73 10.59
CA ALA A 75 15.79 -6.34 9.36
C ALA A 75 14.93 -5.92 8.16
N LYS A 76 13.61 -6.02 8.28
CA LYS A 76 12.67 -5.55 7.24
C LYS A 76 12.86 -4.08 6.92
N ARG A 77 12.94 -3.22 7.94
CA ARG A 77 13.18 -1.79 7.74
C ARG A 77 14.44 -1.50 6.91
N ARG A 78 15.54 -2.21 7.16
CA ARG A 78 16.77 -2.06 6.36
C ARG A 78 16.57 -2.54 4.92
N MET A 79 15.96 -3.70 4.74
CA MET A 79 15.69 -4.26 3.40
C MET A 79 14.81 -3.33 2.56
N GLU A 80 13.75 -2.81 3.15
CA GLU A 80 12.83 -1.90 2.45
C GLU A 80 13.51 -0.58 2.06
N ALA A 81 14.41 -0.05 2.90
CA ALA A 81 15.18 1.16 2.58
C ALA A 81 16.17 0.99 1.42
N GLU A 82 16.53 -0.24 1.08
CA GLU A 82 17.46 -0.58 -0.02
C GLU A 82 16.73 -0.90 -1.34
N LEU A 83 15.42 -0.90 -1.36
CA LEU A 83 14.64 -1.20 -2.57
C LEU A 83 14.98 -0.23 -3.71
N PRO A 84 14.99 -0.70 -4.97
CA PRO A 84 15.25 0.16 -6.13
C PRO A 84 14.34 1.39 -6.20
N ILE A 85 13.09 1.26 -5.77
CA ILE A 85 12.12 2.38 -5.75
C ILE A 85 12.57 3.50 -4.83
N GLU A 86 13.23 3.21 -3.70
CA GLU A 86 13.76 4.23 -2.79
C GLU A 86 14.94 4.99 -3.41
N LYS A 87 15.80 4.29 -4.14
CA LYS A 87 16.91 4.90 -4.87
C LYS A 87 16.42 5.85 -5.96
N VAL A 88 15.50 5.39 -6.80
CA VAL A 88 14.87 6.22 -7.84
C VAL A 88 14.12 7.40 -7.22
N GLY A 89 13.39 7.16 -6.14
CA GLY A 89 12.69 8.22 -5.42
C GLY A 89 13.64 9.28 -4.86
N ALA A 90 14.80 8.87 -4.34
CA ALA A 90 15.82 9.80 -3.85
C ALA A 90 16.40 10.65 -4.99
N GLU A 91 16.71 10.05 -6.14
CA GLU A 91 17.18 10.76 -7.33
C GLU A 91 16.15 11.81 -7.78
N LEU A 92 14.89 11.42 -7.92
CA LEU A 92 13.82 12.33 -8.32
C LEU A 92 13.65 13.48 -7.32
N ARG A 93 13.65 13.21 -6.03
CA ARG A 93 13.55 14.24 -4.98
C ARG A 93 14.74 15.19 -5.01
N SER A 94 15.94 14.71 -5.35
CA SER A 94 17.12 15.58 -5.47
C SER A 94 17.02 16.64 -6.57
N MET A 95 16.21 16.40 -7.60
CA MET A 95 15.93 17.32 -8.68
C MET A 95 14.89 18.39 -8.30
N MET A 96 14.15 18.18 -7.25
CA MET A 96 13.08 19.07 -6.79
C MET A 96 13.65 20.17 -5.88
N SER A 97 13.81 21.38 -6.40
CA SER A 97 14.45 22.49 -5.67
C SER A 97 13.74 22.89 -4.38
N TRP A 98 12.42 22.73 -4.31
CA TRP A 98 11.60 23.04 -3.12
C TRP A 98 11.72 22.03 -1.98
N LEU A 99 12.32 20.85 -2.22
CA LEU A 99 12.59 19.85 -1.19
C LEU A 99 13.99 19.96 -0.58
N LYS A 100 14.85 20.81 -1.14
CA LYS A 100 16.16 21.10 -0.58
C LYS A 100 15.99 22.02 0.63
N LYS A 101 16.11 21.43 1.81
CA LYS A 101 16.27 22.20 3.05
C LYS A 101 17.73 22.48 3.31
#